data_0ee60fffe26591b3fe5995dccb5b7a37
#
_entry.id   0ee60fffe26591b3fe5995dccb5b7a37
#
_cell.length_a   1.000
_cell.length_b   1.000
_cell.length_c   1.000
_cell.angle_alpha   90.00
_cell.angle_beta   90.00
_cell.angle_gamma   90.00
#
_symmetry.space_group_name_H-M   'P 1'
#
loop_
_entity.id
_entity.type
_entity.pdbx_description
1 polymer ?
#
loop_
_entity_poly.entity_id
_entity_poly.type
_entity_poly.pdbx_seq_one_letter_code
_entity_poly.pdbx_strand_id
1 'polypeptide(L)'
;MLSNYLTDEMIVKKLIKQRCKLADKRFKQMQVVEFVSGTKVKELDEEKTELYALFPPRSKWCRIGYERRKKMDSVQRNAFMLYATYNKAKQKMSKDAWFVKLQAKIAHIRYLALHPSITIPKPTVQMLFKKSDGKDKVVCRPVCKFDMDIKIVLSLYNKFLTFVLDDEFLSYSFAFRKPQKGNLFQHLNAVRSLIDFRKKHLDQTLYVSECDMQKFYDTLDHNIIKGRFEMLMAKVKIKKKISHEDYICAKRWFFNYIDCFDFYRDVYSCNFDMNHKAWDMVRTQYKGKKCTVEWVEELIHEKKKKPYKRKGIPQGGALSGLIANIMMHYVDIAIHQVIEDEDVAYLRFCDDMILVTTDEKKAKEVLEAYSQRLISSRLYPHPIKSMNIKKMRDFWKGKSRGPYKWAEHGRDVYPWITFVGYDVNWRGEVRVRKKSYERQLTKQHSVVWDLLNQYQNRGKSPKYSINTILESLRNRIIGMSVGRVTLWNYQKYENVHCWLSAFPLLDKNKWAVAQLKGMDRHREQELYRAIKFLEKIDCPKRSKNKAGVRRKEHYYGKAFSYYGQALKKIEN
;
A
#
# COMPACT_ATOMS: atom_id res chain seq x y z
N MET A 1 -1.26 -30.28 0.62
CA MET A 1 -1.44 -28.97 1.31
C MET A 1 -1.62 -27.82 0.33
N LEU A 2 -0.76 -27.69 -0.66
CA LEU A 2 -0.84 -26.65 -1.72
C LEU A 2 -2.18 -26.69 -2.47
N SER A 3 -2.73 -27.86 -2.75
CA SER A 3 -4.02 -28.06 -3.41
C SER A 3 -5.17 -27.26 -2.80
N ASN A 4 -5.16 -27.05 -1.47
CA ASN A 4 -6.17 -26.24 -0.77
C ASN A 4 -6.12 -24.74 -1.14
N TYR A 5 -5.00 -24.28 -1.72
CA TYR A 5 -4.80 -22.91 -2.18
C TYR A 5 -5.02 -22.72 -3.68
N LEU A 6 -5.05 -23.84 -4.44
CA LEU A 6 -5.23 -23.83 -5.90
C LEU A 6 -6.64 -24.29 -6.35
N THR A 7 -7.62 -24.19 -5.46
CA THR A 7 -9.00 -24.57 -5.74
C THR A 7 -9.69 -23.56 -6.68
N ASP A 8 -10.68 -24.04 -7.44
CA ASP A 8 -11.54 -23.18 -8.28
C ASP A 8 -12.13 -22.02 -7.49
N GLU A 9 -12.58 -22.30 -6.28
CA GLU A 9 -13.15 -21.28 -5.40
C GLU A 9 -12.16 -20.15 -5.12
N MET A 10 -10.89 -20.49 -4.88
CA MET A 10 -9.85 -19.50 -4.63
C MET A 10 -9.55 -18.68 -5.88
N ILE A 11 -9.49 -19.33 -7.04
CA ILE A 11 -9.25 -18.67 -8.33
C ILE A 11 -10.40 -17.71 -8.64
N VAL A 12 -11.65 -18.18 -8.55
CA VAL A 12 -12.86 -17.36 -8.77
C VAL A 12 -12.91 -16.16 -7.85
N LYS A 13 -12.63 -16.32 -6.54
CA LYS A 13 -12.57 -15.21 -5.59
C LYS A 13 -11.54 -14.15 -5.98
N LYS A 14 -10.39 -14.56 -6.55
CA LYS A 14 -9.38 -13.63 -7.06
C LYS A 14 -9.85 -12.89 -8.31
N LEU A 15 -10.43 -13.60 -9.30
CA LEU A 15 -11.00 -13.00 -10.52
C LEU A 15 -12.10 -12.00 -10.18
N ILE A 16 -13.04 -12.37 -9.32
CA ILE A 16 -14.12 -11.49 -8.84
C ILE A 16 -13.54 -10.24 -8.16
N LYS A 17 -12.52 -10.41 -7.30
CA LYS A 17 -11.87 -9.26 -6.63
C LYS A 17 -11.24 -8.31 -7.64
N GLN A 18 -10.58 -8.81 -8.68
CA GLN A 18 -10.00 -7.98 -9.75
C GLN A 18 -11.11 -7.28 -10.55
N ARG A 19 -12.16 -8.00 -10.94
CA ARG A 19 -13.33 -7.45 -11.64
C ARG A 19 -13.99 -6.31 -10.87
N CYS A 20 -14.20 -6.50 -9.57
CA CYS A 20 -14.85 -5.49 -8.72
C CYS A 20 -13.95 -4.26 -8.48
N LYS A 21 -12.65 -4.46 -8.30
CA LYS A 21 -11.68 -3.35 -8.19
C LYS A 21 -11.60 -2.53 -9.49
N LEU A 22 -11.57 -3.20 -10.63
CA LEU A 22 -11.57 -2.54 -11.93
C LEU A 22 -12.85 -1.72 -12.12
N ALA A 23 -14.02 -2.30 -11.79
CA ALA A 23 -15.30 -1.61 -11.86
C ALA A 23 -15.36 -0.38 -10.93
N ASP A 24 -14.85 -0.46 -9.70
CA ASP A 24 -14.81 0.67 -8.77
C ASP A 24 -13.89 1.78 -9.28
N LYS A 25 -12.71 1.42 -9.81
CA LYS A 25 -11.78 2.39 -10.41
C LYS A 25 -12.41 3.07 -11.62
N ARG A 26 -13.02 2.30 -12.53
CA ARG A 26 -13.71 2.82 -13.72
C ARG A 26 -14.87 3.73 -13.33
N PHE A 27 -15.70 3.32 -12.36
CA PHE A 27 -16.81 4.13 -11.86
C PHE A 27 -16.33 5.47 -11.31
N LYS A 28 -15.24 5.51 -10.55
CA LYS A 28 -14.63 6.74 -10.05
C LYS A 28 -14.14 7.64 -11.19
N GLN A 29 -13.53 7.08 -12.22
CA GLN A 29 -13.11 7.80 -13.42
C GLN A 29 -14.33 8.33 -14.20
N MET A 30 -15.34 7.48 -14.42
CA MET A 30 -16.59 7.86 -15.09
C MET A 30 -17.31 9.01 -14.38
N GLN A 31 -17.41 8.95 -13.04
CA GLN A 31 -18.00 10.04 -12.26
C GLN A 31 -17.29 11.38 -12.48
N VAL A 32 -15.98 11.38 -12.71
CA VAL A 32 -15.25 12.62 -13.02
C VAL A 32 -15.49 13.05 -14.47
N VAL A 33 -15.38 12.14 -15.42
CA VAL A 33 -15.43 12.45 -16.86
C VAL A 33 -16.86 12.69 -17.36
N GLU A 34 -17.79 11.79 -17.04
CA GLU A 34 -19.20 11.92 -17.48
C GLU A 34 -19.92 13.04 -16.75
N PHE A 35 -19.60 13.23 -15.47
CA PHE A 35 -20.19 14.26 -14.65
C PHE A 35 -19.81 15.68 -15.13
N VAL A 36 -18.61 15.80 -15.69
CA VAL A 36 -18.06 17.09 -16.13
C VAL A 36 -18.26 17.34 -17.63
N SER A 37 -18.01 16.35 -18.46
CA SER A 37 -17.84 16.58 -19.90
C SER A 37 -18.85 15.89 -20.78
N GLY A 38 -19.65 14.97 -20.25
CA GLY A 38 -20.56 14.14 -21.06
C GLY A 38 -19.87 13.26 -22.11
N THR A 39 -18.54 13.18 -22.12
CA THR A 39 -17.78 12.33 -23.02
C THR A 39 -17.68 10.92 -22.47
N LYS A 40 -17.72 9.90 -23.33
CA LYS A 40 -17.53 8.51 -22.93
C LYS A 40 -16.13 8.31 -22.34
N VAL A 41 -16.04 7.48 -21.33
CA VAL A 41 -14.77 7.06 -20.74
C VAL A 41 -13.98 6.28 -21.79
N LYS A 42 -12.66 6.44 -21.79
CA LYS A 42 -11.72 5.69 -22.63
C LYS A 42 -12.08 4.20 -22.66
N GLU A 43 -12.03 3.60 -23.83
CA GLU A 43 -12.30 2.18 -24.01
C GLU A 43 -11.40 1.32 -23.11
N LEU A 44 -11.88 0.14 -22.77
CA LEU A 44 -11.09 -0.82 -22.01
C LEU A 44 -10.02 -1.42 -22.93
N ASP A 45 -8.84 -1.64 -22.39
CA ASP A 45 -7.85 -2.49 -23.04
C ASP A 45 -8.36 -3.95 -23.12
N GLU A 46 -7.70 -4.76 -23.94
CA GLU A 46 -8.09 -6.14 -24.23
C GLU A 46 -8.19 -7.00 -22.95
N GLU A 47 -7.18 -6.96 -22.07
CA GLU A 47 -7.16 -7.69 -20.79
C GLU A 47 -8.36 -7.35 -19.90
N LYS A 48 -8.74 -6.07 -19.85
CA LYS A 48 -9.88 -5.62 -19.07
C LYS A 48 -11.21 -6.00 -19.73
N THR A 49 -11.28 -5.97 -21.06
CA THR A 49 -12.45 -6.41 -21.83
C THR A 49 -12.68 -7.90 -21.60
N GLU A 50 -11.64 -8.72 -21.65
CA GLU A 50 -11.69 -10.14 -21.33
C GLU A 50 -12.23 -10.37 -19.90
N LEU A 51 -11.67 -9.68 -18.90
CA LEU A 51 -12.13 -9.80 -17.51
C LEU A 51 -13.61 -9.44 -17.33
N TYR A 52 -14.13 -8.47 -18.11
CA TYR A 52 -15.55 -8.13 -18.09
C TYR A 52 -16.40 -9.23 -18.73
N ALA A 53 -15.93 -9.87 -19.78
CA ALA A 53 -16.63 -10.94 -20.49
C ALA A 53 -16.75 -12.25 -19.67
N LEU A 54 -15.89 -12.45 -18.67
CA LEU A 54 -15.96 -13.59 -17.74
C LEU A 54 -17.16 -13.54 -16.79
N PHE A 55 -17.91 -12.45 -16.73
CA PHE A 55 -19.00 -12.29 -15.77
C PHE A 55 -20.23 -11.67 -16.42
N PRO A 56 -21.44 -12.01 -15.96
CA PRO A 56 -22.65 -11.43 -16.51
C PRO A 56 -22.77 -9.93 -16.19
N PRO A 57 -23.60 -9.17 -16.94
CA PRO A 57 -23.87 -7.77 -16.63
C PRO A 57 -24.50 -7.63 -15.24
N ARG A 58 -24.28 -6.48 -14.61
CA ARG A 58 -24.69 -6.24 -13.21
C ARG A 58 -26.20 -6.43 -12.96
N SER A 59 -27.04 -6.18 -13.95
CA SER A 59 -28.49 -6.41 -13.88
C SER A 59 -28.85 -7.88 -13.59
N LYS A 60 -27.99 -8.82 -14.00
CA LYS A 60 -28.18 -10.27 -13.81
C LYS A 60 -27.54 -10.81 -12.51
N TRP A 61 -26.90 -9.95 -11.68
CA TRP A 61 -26.28 -10.41 -10.45
C TRP A 61 -27.32 -10.71 -9.37
N CYS A 62 -27.06 -11.74 -8.56
CA CYS A 62 -27.85 -12.05 -7.39
C CYS A 62 -27.91 -10.85 -6.46
N ARG A 63 -29.11 -10.49 -6.03
CA ARG A 63 -29.31 -9.41 -5.05
C ARG A 63 -29.06 -9.94 -3.65
N ILE A 64 -28.54 -9.08 -2.80
CA ILE A 64 -28.37 -9.34 -1.36
C ILE A 64 -29.34 -8.48 -0.57
N GLY A 65 -29.86 -9.06 0.51
CA GLY A 65 -30.77 -8.38 1.42
C GLY A 65 -30.17 -7.09 2.00
N TYR A 66 -31.05 -6.17 2.35
CA TYR A 66 -30.71 -4.83 2.82
C TYR A 66 -29.77 -4.85 4.04
N GLU A 67 -30.01 -5.73 5.03
CA GLU A 67 -29.19 -5.85 6.23
C GLU A 67 -27.73 -6.25 5.95
N ARG A 68 -27.49 -7.20 5.05
CA ARG A 68 -26.14 -7.54 4.60
C ARG A 68 -25.50 -6.42 3.81
N ARG A 69 -26.29 -5.74 2.98
CA ARG A 69 -25.81 -4.65 2.12
C ARG A 69 -25.28 -3.47 2.93
N LYS A 70 -25.90 -3.16 4.08
CA LYS A 70 -25.47 -2.09 4.98
C LYS A 70 -24.06 -2.31 5.54
N LYS A 71 -23.69 -3.57 5.79
CA LYS A 71 -22.44 -3.96 6.46
C LYS A 71 -21.23 -4.07 5.53
N MET A 72 -21.37 -3.75 4.23
CA MET A 72 -20.34 -3.95 3.21
C MET A 72 -20.07 -2.67 2.44
N ASP A 73 -18.78 -2.41 2.11
CA ASP A 73 -18.43 -1.39 1.13
C ASP A 73 -18.89 -1.79 -0.29
N SER A 74 -18.72 -0.90 -1.27
CA SER A 74 -19.19 -1.15 -2.65
C SER A 74 -18.46 -2.31 -3.32
N VAL A 75 -17.16 -2.49 -3.05
CA VAL A 75 -16.34 -3.56 -3.64
C VAL A 75 -16.68 -4.89 -3.02
N GLN A 76 -16.78 -4.95 -1.69
CA GLN A 76 -17.17 -6.14 -0.93
C GLN A 76 -18.57 -6.61 -1.33
N ARG A 77 -19.52 -5.68 -1.40
CA ARG A 77 -20.90 -5.97 -1.82
C ARG A 77 -20.98 -6.53 -3.23
N ASN A 78 -20.29 -5.88 -4.18
CA ASN A 78 -20.26 -6.33 -5.56
C ASN A 78 -19.58 -7.71 -5.67
N ALA A 79 -18.50 -7.93 -4.93
CA ALA A 79 -17.82 -9.22 -4.91
C ALA A 79 -18.71 -10.33 -4.32
N PHE A 80 -19.45 -10.03 -3.27
CA PHE A 80 -20.40 -11.00 -2.68
C PHE A 80 -21.53 -11.33 -3.64
N MET A 81 -22.15 -10.32 -4.28
CA MET A 81 -23.23 -10.52 -5.26
C MET A 81 -22.74 -11.36 -6.43
N LEU A 82 -21.56 -11.06 -6.95
CA LEU A 82 -20.99 -11.76 -8.10
C LEU A 82 -20.60 -13.20 -7.75
N TYR A 83 -20.09 -13.42 -6.54
CA TYR A 83 -19.79 -14.76 -6.04
C TYR A 83 -21.06 -15.61 -5.84
N ALA A 84 -22.14 -15.02 -5.31
CA ALA A 84 -23.44 -15.67 -5.21
C ALA A 84 -24.01 -16.01 -6.61
N THR A 85 -23.81 -15.13 -7.61
CA THR A 85 -24.20 -15.38 -9.00
C THR A 85 -23.43 -16.56 -9.59
N TYR A 86 -22.13 -16.62 -9.38
CA TYR A 86 -21.28 -17.75 -9.77
C TYR A 86 -21.76 -19.06 -9.13
N ASN A 87 -22.00 -19.08 -7.83
CA ASN A 87 -22.45 -20.30 -7.14
C ASN A 87 -23.82 -20.79 -7.67
N LYS A 88 -24.75 -19.87 -7.91
CA LYS A 88 -26.05 -20.21 -8.52
C LYS A 88 -25.89 -20.80 -9.92
N ALA A 89 -25.01 -20.23 -10.75
CA ALA A 89 -24.72 -20.77 -12.07
C ALA A 89 -24.06 -22.14 -12.00
N LYS A 90 -23.13 -22.34 -11.06
CA LYS A 90 -22.46 -23.62 -10.82
C LYS A 90 -23.46 -24.71 -10.40
N GLN A 91 -24.35 -24.42 -9.45
CA GLN A 91 -25.38 -25.36 -8.99
C GLN A 91 -26.34 -25.78 -10.11
N LYS A 92 -26.66 -24.85 -11.03
CA LYS A 92 -27.55 -25.09 -12.17
C LYS A 92 -26.85 -25.68 -13.41
N MET A 93 -25.53 -25.96 -13.32
CA MET A 93 -24.71 -26.37 -14.47
C MET A 93 -24.96 -25.46 -15.70
N SER A 94 -24.95 -24.14 -15.46
CA SER A 94 -25.35 -23.16 -16.46
C SER A 94 -24.54 -23.29 -17.76
N LYS A 95 -25.22 -23.23 -18.89
CA LYS A 95 -24.62 -23.19 -20.24
C LYS A 95 -24.44 -21.75 -20.77
N ASP A 96 -24.67 -20.75 -19.91
CA ASP A 96 -24.44 -19.35 -20.27
C ASP A 96 -23.02 -19.12 -20.78
N ALA A 97 -22.85 -18.39 -21.86
CA ALA A 97 -21.55 -18.15 -22.51
C ALA A 97 -20.49 -17.55 -21.54
N TRP A 98 -20.92 -16.66 -20.62
CA TRP A 98 -20.01 -16.09 -19.63
C TRP A 98 -19.52 -17.15 -18.64
N PHE A 99 -20.39 -18.10 -18.25
CA PHE A 99 -20.03 -19.13 -17.28
C PHE A 99 -19.07 -20.15 -17.89
N VAL A 100 -19.33 -20.58 -19.14
CA VAL A 100 -18.42 -21.45 -19.88
C VAL A 100 -17.03 -20.81 -20.05
N LYS A 101 -16.98 -19.53 -20.44
CA LYS A 101 -15.71 -18.77 -20.52
C LYS A 101 -15.01 -18.69 -19.17
N LEU A 102 -15.75 -18.47 -18.08
CA LEU A 102 -15.19 -18.42 -16.73
C LEU A 102 -14.62 -19.78 -16.30
N GLN A 103 -15.31 -20.88 -16.58
CA GLN A 103 -14.81 -22.24 -16.29
C GLN A 103 -13.53 -22.56 -17.07
N ALA A 104 -13.49 -22.23 -18.36
CA ALA A 104 -12.27 -22.38 -19.17
C ALA A 104 -11.10 -21.56 -18.60
N LYS A 105 -11.36 -20.30 -18.17
CA LYS A 105 -10.35 -19.43 -17.55
C LYS A 105 -9.85 -20.00 -16.22
N ILE A 106 -10.73 -20.54 -15.39
CA ILE A 106 -10.37 -21.19 -14.13
C ILE A 106 -9.48 -22.41 -14.39
N ALA A 107 -9.88 -23.27 -15.34
CA ALA A 107 -9.10 -24.44 -15.71
C ALA A 107 -7.71 -24.05 -16.24
N HIS A 108 -7.62 -23.01 -17.08
CA HIS A 108 -6.35 -22.48 -17.56
C HIS A 108 -5.44 -21.97 -16.43
N ILE A 109 -5.97 -21.16 -15.51
CA ILE A 109 -5.18 -20.64 -14.37
C ILE A 109 -4.72 -21.78 -13.46
N ARG A 110 -5.57 -22.79 -13.24
CA ARG A 110 -5.20 -23.98 -12.47
C ARG A 110 -4.10 -24.78 -13.20
N TYR A 111 -4.23 -24.97 -14.51
CA TYR A 111 -3.21 -25.60 -15.32
C TYR A 111 -1.87 -24.89 -15.19
N LEU A 112 -1.83 -23.58 -15.38
CA LEU A 112 -0.63 -22.76 -15.16
C LEU A 112 -0.05 -22.97 -13.75
N ALA A 113 -0.89 -22.92 -12.74
CA ALA A 113 -0.45 -23.04 -11.35
C ALA A 113 0.19 -24.42 -11.05
N LEU A 114 -0.30 -25.49 -11.64
CA LEU A 114 0.19 -26.86 -11.43
C LEU A 114 1.40 -27.21 -12.31
N HIS A 115 1.70 -26.41 -13.33
CA HIS A 115 2.81 -26.65 -14.27
C HIS A 115 3.93 -25.60 -14.09
N PRO A 116 4.73 -25.68 -13.00
CA PRO A 116 5.77 -24.70 -12.69
C PRO A 116 6.98 -24.74 -13.65
N SER A 117 7.00 -25.66 -14.61
CA SER A 117 7.95 -25.67 -15.74
C SER A 117 7.73 -24.52 -16.71
N ILE A 118 6.52 -23.93 -16.69
CA ILE A 118 6.20 -22.74 -17.47
C ILE A 118 6.99 -21.55 -16.92
N THR A 119 7.83 -20.94 -17.75
CA THR A 119 8.56 -19.72 -17.40
C THR A 119 7.58 -18.56 -17.23
N ILE A 120 7.75 -17.81 -16.13
CA ILE A 120 6.97 -16.58 -15.94
C ILE A 120 7.40 -15.56 -16.99
N PRO A 121 6.46 -15.02 -17.80
CA PRO A 121 6.78 -13.96 -18.74
C PRO A 121 7.37 -12.73 -18.01
N LYS A 122 8.29 -12.05 -18.67
CA LYS A 122 8.90 -10.83 -18.18
C LYS A 122 7.81 -9.79 -17.85
N PRO A 123 7.76 -9.25 -16.62
CA PRO A 123 6.75 -8.25 -16.27
C PRO A 123 6.99 -6.95 -17.02
N THR A 124 5.93 -6.25 -17.38
CA THR A 124 6.03 -4.90 -17.93
C THR A 124 6.43 -3.92 -16.84
N VAL A 125 7.56 -3.23 -17.02
CA VAL A 125 8.01 -2.17 -16.10
C VAL A 125 7.33 -0.85 -16.48
N GLN A 126 6.80 -0.15 -15.48
CA GLN A 126 6.21 1.18 -15.60
C GLN A 126 6.87 2.11 -14.59
N MET A 127 7.36 3.25 -15.05
CA MET A 127 7.91 4.27 -14.19
C MET A 127 6.79 5.11 -13.59
N LEU A 128 6.74 5.22 -12.27
CA LEU A 128 5.75 6.01 -11.55
C LEU A 128 6.45 7.16 -10.80
N PHE A 129 5.81 8.31 -10.75
CA PHE A 129 6.28 9.47 -10.00
C PHE A 129 6.55 9.11 -8.53
N LYS A 130 7.72 9.49 -8.04
CA LYS A 130 8.13 9.34 -6.64
C LYS A 130 8.27 10.68 -5.93
N LYS A 131 9.02 11.61 -6.52
CA LYS A 131 9.24 12.97 -6.01
C LYS A 131 9.73 13.90 -7.12
N SER A 132 9.56 15.20 -6.95
CA SER A 132 10.29 16.21 -7.73
C SER A 132 11.66 16.45 -7.09
N ASP A 133 12.66 16.69 -7.93
CA ASP A 133 14.02 17.03 -7.55
C ASP A 133 14.40 18.34 -8.28
N GLY A 134 14.08 19.45 -7.64
CA GLY A 134 14.11 20.77 -8.29
C GLY A 134 12.91 21.00 -9.22
N LYS A 135 13.01 22.03 -10.06
CA LYS A 135 11.94 22.42 -11.00
C LYS A 135 11.86 21.51 -12.23
N ASP A 136 13.01 21.02 -12.70
CA ASP A 136 13.14 20.39 -14.03
C ASP A 136 13.38 18.87 -13.98
N LYS A 137 13.53 18.29 -12.79
CA LYS A 137 13.83 16.87 -12.65
C LYS A 137 12.73 16.14 -11.84
N VAL A 138 12.35 14.97 -12.34
CA VAL A 138 11.38 14.07 -11.72
C VAL A 138 12.04 12.73 -11.44
N VAL A 139 12.04 12.34 -10.19
CA VAL A 139 12.50 11.02 -9.76
C VAL A 139 11.33 10.05 -9.77
N CYS A 140 11.52 8.92 -10.41
CA CYS A 140 10.53 7.87 -10.56
C CYS A 140 10.91 6.60 -9.79
N ARG A 141 9.92 5.74 -9.58
CA ARG A 141 10.16 4.37 -9.12
C ARG A 141 9.66 3.39 -10.17
N PRO A 142 10.39 2.30 -10.44
CA PRO A 142 9.89 1.23 -11.31
C PRO A 142 8.83 0.43 -10.57
N VAL A 143 7.75 0.12 -11.27
CA VAL A 143 6.70 -0.80 -10.77
C VAL A 143 6.43 -1.82 -11.85
N CYS A 144 6.41 -3.09 -11.48
CA CYS A 144 6.20 -4.21 -12.38
C CYS A 144 4.73 -4.59 -12.46
N LYS A 145 4.25 -4.78 -13.68
CA LYS A 145 2.91 -5.28 -13.98
C LYS A 145 3.03 -6.66 -14.62
N PHE A 146 2.40 -7.65 -14.01
CA PHE A 146 2.23 -8.99 -14.56
C PHE A 146 0.88 -9.12 -15.25
N ASP A 147 0.78 -10.01 -16.21
CA ASP A 147 -0.47 -10.43 -16.81
C ASP A 147 -1.41 -10.99 -15.74
N MET A 148 -2.71 -10.88 -15.98
CA MET A 148 -3.73 -11.19 -14.97
C MET A 148 -3.62 -12.63 -14.45
N ASP A 149 -3.40 -13.61 -15.33
CA ASP A 149 -3.34 -15.03 -14.95
C ASP A 149 -2.13 -15.31 -14.05
N ILE A 150 -0.96 -14.86 -14.48
CA ILE A 150 0.28 -14.97 -13.69
C ILE A 150 0.13 -14.25 -12.34
N LYS A 151 -0.46 -13.07 -12.33
CA LYS A 151 -0.72 -12.33 -11.08
C LYS A 151 -1.63 -13.10 -10.13
N ILE A 152 -2.63 -13.80 -10.64
CA ILE A 152 -3.52 -14.64 -9.82
C ILE A 152 -2.74 -15.82 -9.27
N VAL A 153 -2.01 -16.56 -10.11
CA VAL A 153 -1.16 -17.70 -9.69
C VAL A 153 -0.17 -17.27 -8.61
N LEU A 154 0.61 -16.21 -8.86
CA LEU A 154 1.56 -15.68 -7.87
C LEU A 154 0.89 -15.27 -6.56
N SER A 155 -0.33 -14.73 -6.61
CA SER A 155 -1.09 -14.37 -5.41
C SER A 155 -1.60 -15.60 -4.63
N LEU A 156 -1.84 -16.72 -5.29
CA LEU A 156 -2.19 -18.00 -4.64
C LEU A 156 -0.96 -18.62 -3.97
N TYR A 157 0.17 -18.65 -4.66
CA TYR A 157 1.45 -19.10 -4.10
C TYR A 157 1.90 -18.23 -2.94
N ASN A 158 1.78 -16.90 -3.04
CA ASN A 158 2.07 -16.01 -1.91
C ASN A 158 1.22 -16.36 -0.68
N LYS A 159 -0.06 -16.67 -0.88
CA LYS A 159 -0.94 -17.06 0.23
C LYS A 159 -0.50 -18.38 0.87
N PHE A 160 -0.14 -19.37 0.07
CA PHE A 160 0.42 -20.64 0.55
C PHE A 160 1.74 -20.45 1.28
N LEU A 161 2.71 -19.80 0.65
CA LEU A 161 4.04 -19.57 1.22
C LEU A 161 4.00 -18.71 2.48
N THR A 162 3.15 -17.67 2.52
CA THR A 162 2.94 -16.90 3.75
C THR A 162 2.36 -17.78 4.86
N PHE A 163 1.40 -18.65 4.56
CA PHE A 163 0.83 -19.55 5.56
C PHE A 163 1.88 -20.52 6.14
N VAL A 164 2.76 -21.04 5.31
CA VAL A 164 3.75 -22.04 5.77
C VAL A 164 4.96 -21.42 6.44
N LEU A 165 5.39 -20.22 6.03
CA LEU A 165 6.63 -19.58 6.50
C LEU A 165 6.43 -18.59 7.66
N ASP A 166 5.21 -18.05 7.86
CA ASP A 166 4.97 -16.95 8.79
C ASP A 166 5.36 -17.25 10.24
N ASP A 167 5.15 -18.49 10.68
CA ASP A 167 5.46 -18.93 12.05
C ASP A 167 6.98 -19.02 12.33
N GLU A 168 7.81 -18.98 11.29
CA GLU A 168 9.27 -18.96 11.43
C GLU A 168 9.82 -17.54 11.63
N PHE A 169 9.06 -16.51 11.19
CA PHE A 169 9.49 -15.13 11.34
C PHE A 169 9.30 -14.63 12.77
N LEU A 170 10.33 -13.98 13.31
CA LEU A 170 10.31 -13.43 14.66
C LEU A 170 9.27 -12.32 14.84
N SER A 171 8.87 -12.06 16.07
CA SER A 171 7.84 -11.06 16.44
C SER A 171 8.24 -9.62 16.11
N TYR A 172 9.52 -9.35 15.92
CA TYR A 172 10.07 -8.04 15.55
C TYR A 172 9.63 -7.54 14.16
N SER A 173 9.23 -8.48 13.26
CA SER A 173 8.78 -8.19 11.92
C SER A 173 7.27 -8.03 11.87
N PHE A 174 6.79 -6.83 11.54
CA PHE A 174 5.36 -6.50 11.52
C PHE A 174 4.75 -6.48 10.12
N ALA A 175 5.55 -6.28 9.07
CA ALA A 175 5.04 -6.16 7.70
C ALA A 175 4.83 -7.51 7.02
N PHE A 176 3.81 -7.60 6.15
CA PHE A 176 3.55 -8.76 5.27
C PHE A 176 3.38 -10.10 5.98
N ARG A 177 2.93 -10.07 7.23
CA ARG A 177 2.66 -11.24 8.07
C ARG A 177 1.29 -11.85 7.75
N LYS A 178 1.07 -13.07 8.20
CA LYS A 178 -0.24 -13.72 8.15
C LYS A 178 -1.30 -12.84 8.85
N PRO A 179 -2.45 -12.59 8.21
CA PRO A 179 -3.50 -11.81 8.85
C PRO A 179 -4.00 -12.48 10.13
N GLN A 180 -3.94 -11.75 11.24
CA GLN A 180 -4.54 -12.17 12.49
C GLN A 180 -6.00 -11.73 12.54
N LYS A 181 -6.87 -12.55 13.20
CA LYS A 181 -8.29 -12.23 13.33
C LYS A 181 -8.44 -10.91 14.10
N GLY A 182 -9.17 -9.95 13.52
CA GLY A 182 -9.38 -8.62 14.12
C GLY A 182 -8.28 -7.59 13.82
N ASN A 183 -7.16 -7.97 13.21
CA ASN A 183 -6.05 -7.06 12.94
C ASN A 183 -5.85 -6.83 11.44
N LEU A 184 -6.48 -5.78 10.91
CA LEU A 184 -6.40 -5.40 9.49
C LEU A 184 -5.12 -4.64 9.12
N PHE A 185 -4.48 -4.00 10.10
CA PHE A 185 -3.39 -3.08 9.87
C PHE A 185 -2.15 -3.42 10.71
N GLN A 186 -1.29 -4.25 10.17
CA GLN A 186 -0.06 -4.70 10.82
C GLN A 186 0.85 -3.54 11.28
N HIS A 187 0.83 -2.40 10.56
CA HIS A 187 1.60 -1.22 10.94
C HIS A 187 1.16 -0.62 12.28
N LEU A 188 -0.10 -0.79 12.69
CA LEU A 188 -0.59 -0.30 13.98
C LEU A 188 0.09 -1.02 15.15
N ASN A 189 0.33 -2.32 15.02
CA ASN A 189 1.01 -3.09 16.06
C ASN A 189 2.44 -2.62 16.25
N ALA A 190 3.17 -2.35 15.16
CA ALA A 190 4.52 -1.82 15.24
C ALA A 190 4.57 -0.48 16.00
N VAL A 191 3.63 0.43 15.70
CA VAL A 191 3.54 1.72 16.39
C VAL A 191 3.07 1.56 17.84
N ARG A 192 2.12 0.65 18.12
CA ARG A 192 1.72 0.32 19.51
C ARG A 192 2.90 -0.17 20.32
N SER A 193 3.68 -1.13 19.81
CA SER A 193 4.87 -1.63 20.49
C SER A 193 5.86 -0.52 20.84
N LEU A 194 6.06 0.46 19.95
CA LEU A 194 6.88 1.64 20.25
C LEU A 194 6.29 2.50 21.37
N ILE A 195 4.99 2.75 21.34
CA ILE A 195 4.29 3.54 22.35
C ILE A 195 4.31 2.83 23.71
N ASP A 196 4.06 1.53 23.73
CA ASP A 196 3.99 0.71 24.94
C ASP A 196 5.37 0.62 25.58
N PHE A 197 6.42 0.43 24.78
CA PHE A 197 7.81 0.48 25.28
C PHE A 197 8.12 1.84 25.89
N ARG A 198 7.76 2.95 25.22
CA ARG A 198 7.95 4.29 25.79
C ARG A 198 7.21 4.48 27.12
N LYS A 199 5.97 4.03 27.21
CA LYS A 199 5.15 4.15 28.43
C LYS A 199 5.69 3.33 29.59
N LYS A 200 6.30 2.17 29.31
CA LYS A 200 6.98 1.35 30.32
C LYS A 200 8.19 2.07 30.95
N HIS A 201 8.83 2.97 30.19
CA HIS A 201 10.08 3.65 30.56
C HIS A 201 9.93 5.17 30.62
N LEU A 202 8.80 5.70 31.13
CA LEU A 202 8.51 7.15 31.13
C LEU A 202 9.56 7.98 31.89
N ASP A 203 10.11 7.43 32.97
CA ASP A 203 11.06 8.12 33.83
C ASP A 203 12.53 7.86 33.45
N GLN A 204 12.77 7.17 32.34
CA GLN A 204 14.10 6.80 31.89
C GLN A 204 14.49 7.52 30.61
N THR A 205 15.78 7.82 30.49
CA THR A 205 16.38 8.25 29.23
C THR A 205 16.39 7.06 28.26
N LEU A 206 15.90 7.29 27.05
CA LEU A 206 15.93 6.29 25.97
C LEU A 206 16.88 6.72 24.86
N TYR A 207 17.53 5.74 24.27
CA TYR A 207 18.40 5.89 23.11
C TYR A 207 17.74 5.23 21.91
N VAL A 208 17.67 5.97 20.81
CA VAL A 208 17.02 5.52 19.58
C VAL A 208 18.01 5.46 18.45
N SER A 209 17.93 4.38 17.68
CA SER A 209 18.64 4.23 16.40
C SER A 209 17.64 3.92 15.30
N GLU A 210 17.87 4.47 14.11
CA GLU A 210 17.03 4.26 12.93
C GLU A 210 17.92 3.87 11.75
N CYS A 211 17.51 2.85 10.98
CA CYS A 211 18.21 2.46 9.78
C CYS A 211 17.24 2.26 8.62
N ASP A 212 17.47 2.99 7.53
CA ASP A 212 16.77 2.88 6.25
C ASP A 212 17.72 2.30 5.20
N MET A 213 17.22 1.42 4.34
CA MET A 213 18.00 0.77 3.29
C MET A 213 17.87 1.50 1.96
N GLN A 214 18.97 1.54 1.22
CA GLN A 214 19.00 2.12 -0.12
C GLN A 214 18.39 1.15 -1.12
N LYS A 215 17.27 1.56 -1.74
CA LYS A 215 16.67 0.80 -2.87
C LYS A 215 16.51 -0.70 -2.59
N PHE A 216 16.03 -1.05 -1.42
CA PHE A 216 15.95 -2.42 -0.93
C PHE A 216 15.55 -3.45 -1.99
N TYR A 217 14.39 -3.27 -2.64
CA TYR A 217 13.91 -4.22 -3.65
C TYR A 217 14.77 -4.29 -4.92
N ASP A 218 15.50 -3.23 -5.25
CA ASP A 218 16.35 -3.14 -6.44
C ASP A 218 17.73 -3.78 -6.21
N THR A 219 18.13 -3.94 -4.93
CA THR A 219 19.47 -4.41 -4.53
C THR A 219 19.53 -5.88 -4.15
N LEU A 220 18.39 -6.53 -3.96
CA LEU A 220 18.30 -7.90 -3.49
C LEU A 220 19.04 -8.89 -4.42
N ASP A 221 20.00 -9.65 -3.88
CA ASP A 221 20.77 -10.65 -4.60
C ASP A 221 19.94 -11.93 -4.78
N HIS A 222 19.79 -12.38 -6.04
CA HIS A 222 18.96 -13.55 -6.38
C HIS A 222 19.44 -14.84 -5.71
N ASN A 223 20.77 -15.05 -5.64
CA ASN A 223 21.32 -16.28 -5.05
C ASN A 223 21.09 -16.31 -3.54
N ILE A 224 21.24 -15.15 -2.86
CA ILE A 224 20.97 -15.07 -1.42
C ILE A 224 19.48 -15.32 -1.14
N ILE A 225 18.56 -14.73 -1.92
CA ILE A 225 17.13 -14.98 -1.76
C ILE A 225 16.81 -16.46 -1.91
N LYS A 226 17.31 -17.10 -2.98
CA LYS A 226 17.06 -18.51 -3.28
C LYS A 226 17.60 -19.42 -2.17
N GLY A 227 18.83 -19.19 -1.73
CA GLY A 227 19.43 -19.97 -0.64
C GLY A 227 18.66 -19.84 0.68
N ARG A 228 18.31 -18.60 1.08
CA ARG A 228 17.52 -18.37 2.30
C ARG A 228 16.12 -18.98 2.22
N PHE A 229 15.50 -18.93 1.07
CA PHE A 229 14.21 -19.59 0.84
C PHE A 229 14.32 -21.10 1.00
N GLU A 230 15.34 -21.72 0.41
CA GLU A 230 15.56 -23.17 0.52
C GLU A 230 15.80 -23.62 1.97
N MET A 231 16.63 -22.88 2.71
CA MET A 231 16.88 -23.16 4.13
C MET A 231 15.59 -23.11 4.96
N LEU A 232 14.78 -22.05 4.80
CA LEU A 232 13.51 -21.93 5.51
C LEU A 232 12.50 -22.99 5.08
N MET A 233 12.39 -23.27 3.79
CA MET A 233 11.46 -24.27 3.29
C MET A 233 11.84 -25.68 3.66
N ALA A 234 13.13 -26.03 3.74
CA ALA A 234 13.59 -27.32 4.24
C ALA A 234 13.15 -27.56 5.69
N LYS A 235 13.34 -26.57 6.55
CA LYS A 235 12.89 -26.59 7.95
C LYS A 235 11.37 -26.77 8.05
N VAL A 236 10.62 -25.97 7.31
CA VAL A 236 9.15 -25.98 7.35
C VAL A 236 8.55 -27.22 6.70
N LYS A 237 9.20 -27.78 5.69
CA LYS A 237 8.77 -29.03 5.03
C LYS A 237 8.61 -30.16 6.04
N ILE A 238 9.58 -30.32 6.94
CA ILE A 238 9.54 -31.35 8.01
C ILE A 238 8.45 -30.98 9.03
N LYS A 239 8.51 -29.76 9.58
CA LYS A 239 7.61 -29.29 10.67
C LYS A 239 6.13 -29.35 10.28
N LYS A 240 5.78 -28.98 9.04
CA LYS A 240 4.39 -28.90 8.54
C LYS A 240 3.99 -30.07 7.65
N LYS A 241 4.84 -31.09 7.53
CA LYS A 241 4.59 -32.29 6.70
C LYS A 241 4.16 -31.95 5.27
N ILE A 242 4.93 -31.04 4.63
CA ILE A 242 4.68 -30.64 3.23
C ILE A 242 5.18 -31.77 2.31
N SER A 243 4.33 -32.23 1.38
CA SER A 243 4.73 -33.25 0.41
C SER A 243 5.88 -32.77 -0.47
N HIS A 244 6.67 -33.71 -0.99
CA HIS A 244 7.79 -33.39 -1.88
C HIS A 244 7.31 -32.64 -3.13
N GLU A 245 6.19 -33.03 -3.70
CA GLU A 245 5.59 -32.40 -4.87
C GLU A 245 5.16 -30.95 -4.60
N ASP A 246 4.46 -30.71 -3.49
CA ASP A 246 4.06 -29.36 -3.06
C ASP A 246 5.29 -28.45 -2.85
N TYR A 247 6.36 -29.03 -2.25
CA TYR A 247 7.61 -28.30 -2.04
C TYR A 247 8.29 -27.95 -3.38
N ILE A 248 8.46 -28.91 -4.28
CA ILE A 248 9.11 -28.68 -5.58
C ILE A 248 8.30 -27.68 -6.41
N CYS A 249 6.98 -27.81 -6.42
CA CYS A 249 6.10 -26.90 -7.14
C CYS A 249 6.24 -25.47 -6.59
N ALA A 250 6.19 -25.29 -5.29
CA ALA A 250 6.34 -23.98 -4.65
C ALA A 250 7.73 -23.37 -4.88
N LYS A 251 8.80 -24.19 -4.78
CA LYS A 251 10.18 -23.77 -5.05
C LYS A 251 10.33 -23.27 -6.49
N ARG A 252 9.84 -24.03 -7.48
CA ARG A 252 9.93 -23.64 -8.90
C ARG A 252 9.20 -22.33 -9.19
N TRP A 253 7.97 -22.15 -8.68
CA TRP A 253 7.24 -20.89 -8.83
C TRP A 253 7.95 -19.71 -8.16
N PHE A 254 8.52 -19.92 -6.98
CA PHE A 254 9.27 -18.88 -6.29
C PHE A 254 10.55 -18.50 -7.05
N PHE A 255 11.28 -19.48 -7.57
CA PHE A 255 12.49 -19.25 -8.36
C PHE A 255 12.19 -18.58 -9.70
N ASN A 256 11.17 -19.06 -10.42
CA ASN A 256 10.72 -18.44 -11.66
C ASN A 256 10.31 -17.00 -11.47
N TYR A 257 9.67 -16.66 -10.33
CA TYR A 257 9.34 -15.28 -9.99
C TYR A 257 10.59 -14.41 -9.80
N ILE A 258 11.64 -14.91 -9.21
CA ILE A 258 12.90 -14.19 -9.07
C ILE A 258 13.57 -14.04 -10.44
N ASP A 259 13.59 -15.10 -11.22
CA ASP A 259 14.30 -15.18 -12.50
C ASP A 259 13.61 -14.38 -13.63
N CYS A 260 12.34 -14.05 -13.50
CA CYS A 260 11.64 -13.28 -14.52
C CYS A 260 12.06 -11.80 -14.60
N PHE A 261 12.81 -11.31 -13.61
CA PHE A 261 13.20 -9.90 -13.51
C PHE A 261 14.69 -9.74 -13.20
N ASP A 262 15.27 -8.63 -13.61
CA ASP A 262 16.63 -8.23 -13.30
C ASP A 262 16.74 -6.70 -13.34
N PHE A 263 17.19 -6.10 -12.24
CA PHE A 263 17.28 -4.64 -12.12
C PHE A 263 18.10 -4.00 -13.26
N TYR A 264 19.23 -4.59 -13.62
CA TYR A 264 20.11 -3.99 -14.63
C TYR A 264 19.48 -4.05 -16.02
N ARG A 265 18.87 -5.18 -16.38
CA ARG A 265 18.23 -5.39 -17.66
C ARG A 265 16.93 -4.61 -17.80
N ASP A 266 16.10 -4.60 -16.74
CA ASP A 266 14.69 -4.19 -16.82
C ASP A 266 14.44 -2.76 -16.32
N VAL A 267 15.37 -2.19 -15.53
CA VAL A 267 15.22 -0.86 -14.94
C VAL A 267 16.38 0.05 -15.31
N TYR A 268 17.61 -0.38 -15.02
CA TYR A 268 18.79 0.47 -15.26
C TYR A 268 18.98 0.80 -16.75
N SER A 269 18.83 -0.20 -17.64
CA SER A 269 18.91 0.01 -19.07
C SER A 269 17.88 1.03 -19.61
N CYS A 270 16.65 1.01 -19.07
CA CYS A 270 15.60 1.94 -19.48
C CYS A 270 15.95 3.42 -19.16
N ASN A 271 16.87 3.67 -18.24
CA ASN A 271 17.24 5.03 -17.86
C ASN A 271 18.07 5.77 -18.93
N PHE A 272 18.61 5.04 -19.88
CA PHE A 272 19.37 5.56 -21.01
C PHE A 272 18.54 5.66 -22.30
N ASP A 273 17.34 5.11 -22.31
CA ASP A 273 16.39 5.21 -23.42
C ASP A 273 15.07 5.83 -22.93
N MET A 274 14.98 7.15 -23.08
CA MET A 274 13.78 7.90 -22.67
C MET A 274 12.55 7.62 -23.57
N ASN A 275 12.72 6.99 -24.72
CA ASN A 275 11.63 6.56 -25.60
C ASN A 275 11.07 5.19 -25.22
N HIS A 276 11.74 4.47 -24.31
CA HIS A 276 11.26 3.18 -23.83
C HIS A 276 9.86 3.29 -23.22
N LYS A 277 8.99 2.32 -23.52
CA LYS A 277 7.57 2.27 -23.07
C LYS A 277 7.39 2.39 -21.55
N ALA A 278 8.40 2.04 -20.76
CA ALA A 278 8.36 2.19 -19.31
C ALA A 278 8.09 3.64 -18.86
N TRP A 279 8.46 4.64 -19.67
CA TRP A 279 8.31 6.07 -19.36
C TRP A 279 6.99 6.70 -19.82
N ASP A 280 6.17 6.02 -20.61
CA ASP A 280 4.99 6.61 -21.28
C ASP A 280 4.08 7.41 -20.33
N MET A 281 3.75 6.83 -19.17
CA MET A 281 2.88 7.50 -18.20
C MET A 281 3.49 8.79 -17.65
N VAL A 282 4.79 8.76 -17.34
CA VAL A 282 5.49 9.90 -16.72
C VAL A 282 5.76 10.98 -17.75
N ARG A 283 6.16 10.62 -18.97
CA ARG A 283 6.36 11.58 -20.08
C ARG A 283 5.08 12.35 -20.40
N THR A 284 3.94 11.65 -20.42
CA THR A 284 2.64 12.30 -20.65
C THR A 284 2.27 13.27 -19.54
N GLN A 285 2.55 12.91 -18.28
CA GLN A 285 2.18 13.70 -17.11
C GLN A 285 3.15 14.85 -16.84
N TYR A 286 4.44 14.69 -17.15
CA TYR A 286 5.53 15.64 -16.82
C TYR A 286 6.29 16.07 -18.07
N LYS A 287 5.56 16.58 -19.07
CA LYS A 287 6.14 17.07 -20.33
C LYS A 287 7.25 18.10 -20.06
N GLY A 288 8.37 17.98 -20.75
CA GLY A 288 9.51 18.89 -20.65
C GLY A 288 10.41 18.70 -19.43
N LYS A 289 10.09 17.75 -18.52
CA LYS A 289 10.94 17.47 -17.36
C LYS A 289 11.83 16.26 -17.59
N LYS A 290 13.06 16.32 -17.06
CA LYS A 290 13.99 15.18 -17.08
C LYS A 290 13.53 14.13 -16.07
N CYS A 291 13.09 12.96 -16.56
CA CYS A 291 12.68 11.83 -15.73
C CYS A 291 13.87 10.89 -15.49
N THR A 292 14.00 10.36 -14.28
CA THR A 292 15.11 9.46 -13.91
C THR A 292 14.67 8.47 -12.82
N VAL A 293 15.37 7.34 -12.73
CA VAL A 293 15.32 6.42 -11.61
C VAL A 293 16.62 6.55 -10.82
N GLU A 294 16.54 6.60 -9.50
CA GLU A 294 17.72 6.54 -8.63
C GLU A 294 18.16 5.09 -8.44
N TRP A 295 19.44 4.83 -8.39
CA TRP A 295 20.05 3.53 -8.04
C TRP A 295 21.15 3.70 -7.01
N VAL A 296 21.76 2.60 -6.61
CA VAL A 296 22.93 2.55 -5.75
C VAL A 296 24.15 2.40 -6.65
N GLU A 297 25.14 3.29 -6.53
CA GLU A 297 26.31 3.29 -7.42
C GLU A 297 27.15 2.01 -7.27
N GLU A 298 27.23 1.47 -6.07
CA GLU A 298 27.91 0.19 -5.79
C GLU A 298 27.32 -0.97 -6.62
N LEU A 299 26.00 -0.97 -6.90
CA LEU A 299 25.39 -1.95 -7.81
C LEU A 299 25.97 -1.87 -9.21
N ILE A 300 26.22 -0.66 -9.69
CA ILE A 300 26.75 -0.47 -11.05
C ILE A 300 28.21 -0.91 -11.14
N HIS A 301 28.98 -0.70 -10.08
CA HIS A 301 30.34 -1.23 -9.97
C HIS A 301 30.35 -2.77 -9.93
N GLU A 302 29.45 -3.38 -9.18
CA GLU A 302 29.30 -4.85 -9.13
C GLU A 302 28.94 -5.45 -10.51
N LYS A 303 28.13 -4.75 -11.32
CA LYS A 303 27.78 -5.20 -12.68
C LYS A 303 28.99 -5.42 -13.58
N LYS A 304 30.05 -4.64 -13.39
CA LYS A 304 31.28 -4.72 -14.20
C LYS A 304 32.14 -5.95 -13.86
N LYS A 305 31.90 -6.58 -12.69
CA LYS A 305 32.61 -7.79 -12.26
C LYS A 305 32.01 -9.04 -12.92
N LYS A 306 32.84 -9.93 -13.42
CA LYS A 306 32.41 -11.22 -13.98
C LYS A 306 32.72 -12.33 -12.95
N PRO A 307 31.82 -13.34 -12.77
CA PRO A 307 30.49 -13.45 -13.36
C PRO A 307 29.51 -12.44 -12.74
N TYR A 308 28.66 -11.86 -13.60
CA TYR A 308 27.64 -10.90 -13.22
C TYR A 308 26.55 -11.55 -12.35
N LYS A 309 26.23 -10.93 -11.21
CA LYS A 309 25.19 -11.39 -10.28
C LYS A 309 23.89 -10.66 -10.53
N ARG A 310 22.82 -11.41 -10.78
CA ARG A 310 21.48 -10.84 -10.98
C ARG A 310 20.97 -10.24 -9.68
N LYS A 311 20.35 -9.05 -9.79
CA LYS A 311 19.87 -8.26 -8.67
C LYS A 311 18.43 -7.81 -8.89
N GLY A 312 17.76 -7.55 -7.77
CA GLY A 312 16.45 -6.91 -7.74
C GLY A 312 15.28 -7.87 -7.96
N ILE A 313 14.14 -7.49 -7.42
CA ILE A 313 12.88 -8.21 -7.60
C ILE A 313 11.78 -7.27 -8.07
N PRO A 314 10.72 -7.79 -8.73
CA PRO A 314 9.64 -6.97 -9.25
C PRO A 314 8.93 -6.16 -8.15
N GLN A 315 9.07 -4.83 -8.13
CA GLN A 315 8.31 -3.98 -7.21
C GLN A 315 6.82 -4.01 -7.57
N GLY A 316 5.95 -4.27 -6.60
CA GLY A 316 4.51 -4.45 -6.80
C GLY A 316 4.08 -5.88 -7.14
N GLY A 317 5.01 -6.82 -7.23
CA GLY A 317 4.72 -8.23 -7.39
C GLY A 317 4.12 -8.86 -6.12
N ALA A 318 3.40 -9.96 -6.28
CA ALA A 318 2.68 -10.59 -5.18
C ALA A 318 3.61 -11.16 -4.08
N LEU A 319 4.81 -11.63 -4.46
CA LEU A 319 5.76 -12.27 -3.54
C LEU A 319 6.76 -11.30 -2.90
N SER A 320 6.84 -10.04 -3.36
CA SER A 320 7.87 -9.09 -2.93
C SER A 320 7.91 -8.88 -1.42
N GLY A 321 6.74 -8.79 -0.77
CA GLY A 321 6.65 -8.62 0.68
C GLY A 321 7.13 -9.86 1.46
N LEU A 322 6.81 -11.05 0.99
CA LEU A 322 7.30 -12.30 1.58
C LEU A 322 8.83 -12.42 1.42
N ILE A 323 9.36 -12.08 0.24
CA ILE A 323 10.81 -12.07 -0.02
C ILE A 323 11.51 -11.11 0.93
N ALA A 324 10.93 -9.93 1.19
CA ALA A 324 11.49 -9.00 2.18
C ALA A 324 11.62 -9.65 3.57
N ASN A 325 10.60 -10.38 4.03
CA ASN A 325 10.67 -11.09 5.30
C ASN A 325 11.68 -12.25 5.27
N ILE A 326 11.76 -13.02 4.18
CA ILE A 326 12.77 -14.08 4.02
C ILE A 326 14.19 -13.50 4.09
N MET A 327 14.44 -12.38 3.43
CA MET A 327 15.75 -11.72 3.44
C MET A 327 16.12 -11.19 4.81
N MET A 328 15.17 -10.55 5.48
CA MET A 328 15.43 -9.89 6.76
C MET A 328 15.37 -10.84 7.97
N HIS A 329 14.77 -12.01 7.82
CA HIS A 329 14.69 -13.00 8.91
C HIS A 329 16.06 -13.36 9.50
N TYR A 330 17.06 -13.52 8.66
CA TYR A 330 18.44 -13.84 9.11
C TYR A 330 19.14 -12.64 9.76
N VAL A 331 18.70 -11.44 9.45
CA VAL A 331 19.11 -10.22 10.16
C VAL A 331 18.41 -10.18 11.52
N ASP A 332 17.11 -10.45 11.56
CA ASP A 332 16.33 -10.48 12.80
C ASP A 332 16.87 -11.53 13.79
N ILE A 333 17.28 -12.74 13.31
CA ILE A 333 17.90 -13.77 14.16
C ILE A 333 19.21 -13.26 14.77
N ALA A 334 20.08 -12.64 13.98
CA ALA A 334 21.35 -12.14 14.50
C ALA A 334 21.13 -11.04 15.54
N ILE A 335 20.14 -10.19 15.33
CA ILE A 335 19.79 -9.17 16.32
C ILE A 335 19.18 -9.79 17.57
N HIS A 336 18.34 -10.79 17.44
CA HIS A 336 17.78 -11.51 18.58
C HIS A 336 18.86 -12.11 19.48
N GLN A 337 19.93 -12.66 18.89
CA GLN A 337 21.08 -13.18 19.63
C GLN A 337 21.86 -12.10 20.39
N VAL A 338 21.87 -10.87 19.88
CA VAL A 338 22.56 -9.74 20.55
C VAL A 338 21.70 -9.14 21.66
N ILE A 339 20.38 -9.06 21.48
CA ILE A 339 19.49 -8.41 22.46
C ILE A 339 19.11 -9.31 23.63
N GLU A 340 19.25 -10.66 23.51
CA GLU A 340 18.92 -11.66 24.56
C GLU A 340 18.19 -11.04 25.75
N ASP A 341 17.25 -11.47 26.36
CA ASP A 341 16.44 -11.01 27.49
C ASP A 341 16.57 -9.55 27.98
N GLU A 342 17.26 -8.68 27.24
CA GLU A 342 17.44 -7.28 27.57
C GLU A 342 16.22 -6.43 27.17
N ASP A 343 16.03 -5.32 27.89
CA ASP A 343 14.95 -4.38 27.68
C ASP A 343 15.22 -3.48 26.45
N VAL A 344 15.04 -4.09 25.28
CA VAL A 344 15.31 -3.52 23.95
C VAL A 344 14.07 -3.66 23.08
N ALA A 345 13.56 -2.57 22.53
CA ALA A 345 12.54 -2.59 21.48
C ALA A 345 13.21 -2.54 20.11
N TYR A 346 13.37 -3.71 19.48
CA TYR A 346 13.74 -3.82 18.08
C TYR A 346 12.48 -4.01 17.25
N LEU A 347 12.16 -3.03 16.39
CA LEU A 347 10.92 -3.00 15.61
C LEU A 347 11.24 -2.83 14.11
N ARG A 348 10.77 -3.77 13.29
CA ARG A 348 11.00 -3.74 11.85
C ARG A 348 9.69 -3.79 11.06
N PHE A 349 9.54 -2.84 10.15
CA PHE A 349 8.44 -2.84 9.19
C PHE A 349 8.98 -2.86 7.76
N CYS A 350 9.11 -4.04 7.16
CA CYS A 350 9.79 -4.28 5.88
C CYS A 350 11.29 -3.93 5.97
N ASP A 351 11.70 -2.84 5.35
CA ASP A 351 13.05 -2.27 5.33
C ASP A 351 13.28 -1.16 6.39
N ASP A 352 12.22 -0.57 6.92
CA ASP A 352 12.30 0.42 8.00
C ASP A 352 12.58 -0.28 9.35
N MET A 353 13.62 0.14 10.07
CA MET A 353 14.00 -0.36 11.39
C MET A 353 14.11 0.78 12.41
N ILE A 354 13.58 0.52 13.61
CA ILE A 354 13.79 1.33 14.81
C ILE A 354 14.25 0.43 15.93
N LEU A 355 15.26 0.90 16.64
CA LEU A 355 15.80 0.33 17.87
C LEU A 355 15.64 1.35 18.99
N VAL A 356 15.10 0.93 20.13
CA VAL A 356 14.96 1.75 21.33
C VAL A 356 15.43 0.95 22.55
N THR A 357 16.28 1.53 23.40
CA THR A 357 16.79 0.93 24.63
C THR A 357 17.10 2.00 25.67
N THR A 358 17.24 1.60 26.90
CA THR A 358 17.69 2.45 28.02
C THR A 358 19.20 2.60 28.09
N ASP A 359 19.98 1.72 27.46
CA ASP A 359 21.46 1.72 27.47
C ASP A 359 22.03 2.20 26.11
N GLU A 360 22.87 3.24 26.15
CA GLU A 360 23.53 3.78 24.97
C GLU A 360 24.56 2.81 24.36
N LYS A 361 25.30 2.07 25.21
CA LYS A 361 26.30 1.10 24.72
C LYS A 361 25.60 -0.01 23.96
N LYS A 362 24.51 -0.52 24.52
CA LYS A 362 23.68 -1.55 23.88
C LYS A 362 23.08 -1.05 22.57
N ALA A 363 22.61 0.19 22.53
CA ALA A 363 22.11 0.80 21.30
C ALA A 363 23.17 0.83 20.18
N LYS A 364 24.43 1.11 20.53
CA LYS A 364 25.56 1.09 19.57
C LYS A 364 25.88 -0.32 19.12
N GLU A 365 25.99 -1.26 20.05
CA GLU A 365 26.26 -2.67 19.78
C GLU A 365 25.24 -3.29 18.81
N VAL A 366 23.95 -3.16 19.12
CA VAL A 366 22.87 -3.72 18.28
C VAL A 366 22.83 -3.06 16.91
N LEU A 367 23.04 -1.73 16.82
CA LEU A 367 23.09 -1.03 15.54
C LEU A 367 24.26 -1.48 14.67
N GLU A 368 25.41 -1.72 15.28
CA GLU A 368 26.61 -2.22 14.60
C GLU A 368 26.38 -3.65 14.08
N ALA A 369 25.88 -4.55 14.92
CA ALA A 369 25.51 -5.90 14.54
C ALA A 369 24.49 -5.91 13.38
N TYR A 370 23.49 -5.03 13.44
CA TYR A 370 22.51 -4.84 12.35
C TYR A 370 23.18 -4.42 11.05
N SER A 371 24.03 -3.39 11.09
CA SER A 371 24.77 -2.91 9.93
C SER A 371 25.65 -3.97 9.31
N GLN A 372 26.43 -4.69 10.12
CA GLN A 372 27.33 -5.75 9.66
C GLN A 372 26.51 -6.87 9.01
N ARG A 373 25.36 -7.22 9.59
CA ARG A 373 24.50 -8.27 9.05
C ARG A 373 23.81 -7.85 7.74
N LEU A 374 23.47 -6.59 7.58
CA LEU A 374 22.98 -6.05 6.30
C LEU A 374 24.08 -6.16 5.22
N ILE A 375 25.31 -5.73 5.53
CA ILE A 375 26.43 -5.76 4.58
C ILE A 375 26.73 -7.21 4.18
N SER A 376 26.81 -8.16 5.13
CA SER A 376 27.02 -9.59 4.84
C SER A 376 25.87 -10.18 4.02
N SER A 377 24.68 -9.61 4.08
CA SER A 377 23.52 -9.96 3.25
C SER A 377 23.50 -9.23 1.90
N ARG A 378 24.56 -8.46 1.57
CA ARG A 378 24.68 -7.62 0.36
C ARG A 378 23.52 -6.60 0.24
N LEU A 379 23.07 -6.07 1.37
CA LEU A 379 22.14 -4.98 1.44
C LEU A 379 22.90 -3.67 1.68
N TYR A 380 22.33 -2.56 1.25
CA TYR A 380 23.00 -1.25 1.29
C TYR A 380 22.25 -0.33 2.27
N PRO A 381 22.67 -0.25 3.55
CA PRO A 381 22.11 0.72 4.46
C PRO A 381 22.48 2.15 4.00
N HIS A 382 21.62 3.12 4.29
CA HIS A 382 22.03 4.50 4.20
C HIS A 382 23.13 4.79 5.24
N PRO A 383 24.11 5.67 4.94
CA PRO A 383 25.16 6.02 5.87
C PRO A 383 24.57 6.45 7.23
N ILE A 384 25.01 5.79 8.30
CA ILE A 384 24.57 6.08 9.64
C ILE A 384 25.20 7.38 10.09
N LYS A 385 24.37 8.37 10.42
CA LYS A 385 24.81 9.66 10.95
C LYS A 385 24.95 9.58 12.46
N SER A 386 26.12 9.96 12.96
CA SER A 386 26.34 10.18 14.39
C SER A 386 25.88 11.58 14.79
N MET A 387 25.34 11.72 15.99
CA MET A 387 24.93 13.02 16.50
C MET A 387 26.17 13.91 16.69
N ASN A 388 26.16 15.05 16.02
CA ASN A 388 27.19 16.08 16.16
C ASN A 388 26.50 17.43 16.31
N ILE A 389 26.73 18.11 17.41
CA ILE A 389 26.09 19.38 17.74
C ILE A 389 26.35 20.44 16.66
N LYS A 390 27.57 20.49 16.06
CA LYS A 390 27.92 21.43 15.00
C LYS A 390 27.24 21.12 13.64
N LYS A 391 26.74 19.90 13.44
CA LYS A 391 26.06 19.44 12.21
C LYS A 391 24.66 18.85 12.48
N MET A 392 23.96 19.38 13.45
CA MET A 392 22.63 18.90 13.87
C MET A 392 21.63 18.79 12.70
N ARG A 393 21.66 19.78 11.78
CA ARG A 393 20.79 19.79 10.59
C ARG A 393 21.05 18.59 9.67
N ASP A 394 22.31 18.18 9.50
CA ASP A 394 22.69 17.07 8.62
C ASP A 394 22.33 15.72 9.26
N PHE A 395 22.44 15.64 10.60
CA PHE A 395 21.95 14.49 11.35
C PHE A 395 20.46 14.24 11.12
N TRP A 396 19.61 15.27 11.29
CA TRP A 396 18.15 15.13 11.12
C TRP A 396 17.70 14.97 9.68
N LYS A 397 18.50 15.38 8.70
CA LYS A 397 18.27 15.10 7.28
C LYS A 397 18.68 13.69 6.88
N GLY A 398 19.53 13.03 7.67
CA GLY A 398 19.95 11.65 7.45
C GLY A 398 18.76 10.70 7.49
N LYS A 399 18.85 9.62 6.72
CA LYS A 399 17.85 8.57 6.72
C LYS A 399 18.14 7.47 7.73
N SER A 400 19.43 7.22 7.99
CA SER A 400 19.89 6.35 9.06
C SER A 400 20.62 7.18 10.09
N ARG A 401 20.35 6.92 11.36
CA ARG A 401 20.87 7.67 12.51
C ARG A 401 21.37 6.72 13.58
N GLY A 402 22.55 7.02 14.10
CA GLY A 402 23.11 6.34 15.28
C GLY A 402 22.35 6.70 16.56
N PRO A 403 22.71 6.11 17.69
CA PRO A 403 21.99 6.34 18.93
C PRO A 403 21.91 7.82 19.29
N TYR A 404 20.69 8.27 19.58
CA TYR A 404 20.42 9.62 20.08
C TYR A 404 19.42 9.57 21.23
N LYS A 405 19.54 10.50 22.16
CA LYS A 405 18.61 10.61 23.29
C LYS A 405 17.22 10.99 22.79
N TRP A 406 16.22 10.21 23.18
CA TRP A 406 14.82 10.49 22.87
C TRP A 406 14.07 11.13 24.04
N ALA A 407 14.41 10.76 25.28
CA ALA A 407 13.87 11.36 26.48
C ALA A 407 14.99 11.53 27.49
N GLU A 408 14.91 12.60 28.28
CA GLU A 408 15.78 12.85 29.43
C GLU A 408 14.97 13.58 30.50
N HIS A 409 15.09 13.16 31.74
CA HIS A 409 14.30 13.74 32.82
C HIS A 409 14.53 15.27 32.93
N GLY A 410 13.42 16.03 33.00
CA GLY A 410 13.46 17.50 33.18
C GLY A 410 13.68 18.33 31.92
N ARG A 411 13.79 17.75 30.73
CA ARG A 411 13.90 18.48 29.43
C ARG A 411 12.71 18.28 28.52
N ASP A 412 12.23 19.36 27.91
CA ASP A 412 11.03 19.35 27.05
C ASP A 412 11.29 19.23 25.53
N VAL A 413 12.53 19.38 25.09
CA VAL A 413 12.84 19.47 23.65
C VAL A 413 13.53 18.20 23.16
N TYR A 414 12.73 17.28 22.66
CA TYR A 414 13.20 16.04 22.05
C TYR A 414 12.57 15.83 20.67
N PRO A 415 13.27 15.09 19.78
CA PRO A 415 12.74 14.82 18.45
C PRO A 415 11.49 13.94 18.51
N TRP A 416 10.67 14.08 17.48
CA TRP A 416 9.63 13.13 17.17
C TRP A 416 10.21 11.97 16.36
N ILE A 417 9.99 10.76 16.81
CA ILE A 417 10.34 9.56 16.04
C ILE A 417 9.27 9.34 14.98
N THR A 418 9.69 9.19 13.72
CA THR A 418 8.80 8.88 12.61
C THR A 418 8.83 7.39 12.32
N PHE A 419 7.73 6.69 12.54
CA PHE A 419 7.61 5.27 12.23
C PHE A 419 6.27 4.92 11.58
N VAL A 420 6.32 4.27 10.43
CA VAL A 420 5.16 3.73 9.67
C VAL A 420 4.00 4.72 9.52
N GLY A 421 4.32 5.98 9.24
CA GLY A 421 3.32 7.03 8.98
C GLY A 421 2.86 7.83 10.18
N TYR A 422 3.34 7.49 11.38
CA TYR A 422 3.13 8.23 12.61
C TYR A 422 4.40 8.93 13.05
N ASP A 423 4.25 10.01 13.81
CA ASP A 423 5.28 10.59 14.64
C ASP A 423 4.91 10.36 16.11
N VAL A 424 5.84 9.86 16.91
CA VAL A 424 5.69 9.60 18.35
C VAL A 424 6.68 10.48 19.09
N ASN A 425 6.25 11.24 20.09
CA ASN A 425 7.13 12.04 20.94
C ASN A 425 7.58 11.26 22.19
N TRP A 426 8.48 11.84 22.95
CA TRP A 426 9.04 11.23 24.16
C TRP A 426 8.02 11.04 25.30
N ARG A 427 6.86 11.71 25.24
CA ARG A 427 5.72 11.47 26.17
C ARG A 427 4.82 10.33 25.72
N GLY A 428 5.11 9.68 24.57
CA GLY A 428 4.25 8.67 23.98
C GLY A 428 3.03 9.26 23.24
N GLU A 429 2.96 10.60 23.07
CA GLU A 429 1.90 11.25 22.30
C GLU A 429 2.12 11.03 20.79
N VAL A 430 1.03 10.89 20.08
CA VAL A 430 1.05 10.46 18.68
C VAL A 430 0.43 11.53 17.78
N ARG A 431 1.07 11.78 16.64
CA ARG A 431 0.49 12.58 15.55
C ARG A 431 0.75 11.90 14.21
N VAL A 432 0.09 12.38 13.16
CA VAL A 432 0.38 11.92 11.79
C VAL A 432 1.69 12.53 11.32
N ARG A 433 2.54 11.71 10.69
CA ARG A 433 3.77 12.18 10.04
C ARG A 433 3.48 13.35 9.12
N LYS A 434 4.26 14.42 9.21
CA LYS A 434 4.11 15.66 8.43
C LYS A 434 3.86 15.39 6.94
N LYS A 435 4.69 14.53 6.31
CA LYS A 435 4.56 14.18 4.89
C LYS A 435 3.24 13.45 4.56
N SER A 436 2.70 12.66 5.49
CA SER A 436 1.40 11.98 5.31
C SER A 436 0.24 12.97 5.44
N TYR A 437 0.35 13.92 6.35
CA TYR A 437 -0.58 15.02 6.52
C TYR A 437 -0.62 15.91 5.25
N GLU A 438 0.52 16.39 4.77
CA GLU A 438 0.63 17.21 3.55
C GLU A 438 0.09 16.47 2.32
N ARG A 439 0.37 15.16 2.20
CA ARG A 439 -0.20 14.33 1.13
C ARG A 439 -1.74 14.28 1.18
N GLN A 440 -2.32 14.27 2.37
CA GLN A 440 -3.77 14.31 2.51
C GLN A 440 -4.36 15.64 2.06
N LEU A 441 -3.72 16.77 2.39
CA LEU A 441 -4.12 18.09 1.91
C LEU A 441 -4.02 18.17 0.38
N THR A 442 -2.91 17.74 -0.19
CA THR A 442 -2.72 17.67 -1.66
C THR A 442 -3.81 16.80 -2.31
N LYS A 443 -4.19 15.71 -1.68
CA LYS A 443 -5.23 14.82 -2.19
C LYS A 443 -6.62 15.45 -2.15
N GLN A 444 -6.94 16.24 -1.13
CA GLN A 444 -8.17 17.05 -1.08
C GLN A 444 -8.19 18.07 -2.22
N HIS A 445 -7.09 18.79 -2.40
CA HIS A 445 -6.92 19.73 -3.51
C HIS A 445 -7.13 19.05 -4.87
N SER A 446 -6.41 17.93 -5.13
CA SER A 446 -6.53 17.21 -6.40
C SER A 446 -7.96 16.74 -6.70
N VAL A 447 -8.70 16.24 -5.69
CA VAL A 447 -10.09 15.80 -5.89
C VAL A 447 -10.99 16.93 -6.37
N VAL A 448 -10.76 18.15 -5.91
CA VAL A 448 -11.52 19.32 -6.34
C VAL A 448 -11.07 19.77 -7.73
N TRP A 449 -9.78 20.00 -7.90
CA TRP A 449 -9.24 20.62 -9.11
C TRP A 449 -9.16 19.68 -10.30
N ASP A 450 -9.01 18.37 -10.13
CA ASP A 450 -9.16 17.40 -11.22
C ASP A 450 -10.56 17.47 -11.86
N LEU A 451 -11.58 17.85 -11.08
CA LEU A 451 -12.92 18.09 -11.58
C LEU A 451 -13.04 19.47 -12.25
N LEU A 452 -12.61 20.53 -11.58
CA LEU A 452 -12.79 21.92 -12.03
C LEU A 452 -11.97 22.25 -13.28
N ASN A 453 -10.73 21.79 -13.37
CA ASN A 453 -9.87 22.00 -14.53
C ASN A 453 -10.44 21.39 -15.82
N GLN A 454 -11.30 20.39 -15.72
CA GLN A 454 -11.95 19.84 -16.91
C GLN A 454 -13.00 20.80 -17.50
N TYR A 455 -13.64 21.62 -16.67
CA TYR A 455 -14.51 22.68 -17.15
C TYR A 455 -13.70 23.80 -17.82
N GLN A 456 -12.59 24.19 -17.22
CA GLN A 456 -11.72 25.25 -17.75
C GLN A 456 -11.12 24.88 -19.12
N ASN A 457 -10.64 23.65 -19.28
CA ASN A 457 -9.93 23.22 -20.47
C ASN A 457 -10.83 22.91 -21.68
N ARG A 458 -12.15 22.84 -21.51
CA ARG A 458 -13.07 22.39 -22.56
C ARG A 458 -14.03 23.44 -23.08
N GLY A 459 -14.07 24.64 -22.49
CA GLY A 459 -14.96 25.74 -22.91
C GLY A 459 -16.46 25.39 -22.94
N LYS A 460 -16.88 24.30 -22.28
CA LYS A 460 -18.26 23.83 -22.22
C LYS A 460 -18.86 24.10 -20.86
N SER A 461 -20.08 24.61 -20.86
CA SER A 461 -20.86 24.77 -19.65
C SER A 461 -21.07 23.44 -18.91
N PRO A 462 -21.04 23.43 -17.57
CA PRO A 462 -21.30 22.24 -16.78
C PRO A 462 -22.70 21.68 -17.08
N LYS A 463 -22.80 20.37 -17.23
CA LYS A 463 -24.10 19.68 -17.45
C LYS A 463 -25.00 19.72 -16.19
N TYR A 464 -24.39 19.88 -15.02
CA TYR A 464 -25.08 19.81 -13.73
C TYR A 464 -25.05 21.16 -13.01
N SER A 465 -26.04 21.39 -12.14
CA SER A 465 -26.09 22.59 -11.31
C SER A 465 -24.94 22.64 -10.32
N ILE A 466 -24.58 23.87 -9.89
CA ILE A 466 -23.53 24.11 -8.88
C ILE A 466 -23.77 23.27 -7.64
N ASN A 467 -25.00 23.20 -7.12
CA ASN A 467 -25.31 22.42 -5.92
C ASN A 467 -25.03 20.92 -6.11
N THR A 468 -25.32 20.35 -7.29
CA THR A 468 -25.05 18.93 -7.60
C THR A 468 -23.55 18.67 -7.65
N ILE A 469 -22.77 19.58 -8.22
CA ILE A 469 -21.31 19.47 -8.30
C ILE A 469 -20.70 19.56 -6.90
N LEU A 470 -21.12 20.54 -6.10
CA LEU A 470 -20.64 20.73 -4.72
C LEU A 470 -20.97 19.53 -3.83
N GLU A 471 -22.19 18.99 -3.92
CA GLU A 471 -22.58 17.79 -3.19
C GLU A 471 -21.71 16.60 -3.55
N SER A 472 -21.40 16.41 -4.84
CA SER A 472 -20.48 15.37 -5.29
C SER A 472 -19.06 15.56 -4.72
N LEU A 473 -18.53 16.78 -4.69
CA LEU A 473 -17.23 17.10 -4.12
C LEU A 473 -17.21 16.87 -2.61
N ARG A 474 -18.23 17.35 -1.87
CA ARG A 474 -18.39 17.10 -0.43
C ARG A 474 -18.35 15.60 -0.12
N ASN A 475 -19.17 14.81 -0.80
CA ASN A 475 -19.23 13.35 -0.62
C ASN A 475 -17.89 12.65 -0.90
N ARG A 476 -17.13 13.11 -1.88
CA ARG A 476 -15.79 12.56 -2.18
C ARG A 476 -14.80 12.85 -1.07
N ILE A 477 -14.75 14.09 -0.59
CA ILE A 477 -13.81 14.51 0.46
C ILE A 477 -14.15 13.82 1.79
N ILE A 478 -15.44 13.69 2.13
CA ILE A 478 -15.89 12.95 3.32
C ILE A 478 -15.53 11.47 3.20
N GLY A 479 -15.75 10.88 2.02
CA GLY A 479 -15.37 9.49 1.77
C GLY A 479 -13.87 9.22 1.92
N MET A 480 -13.02 10.24 1.77
CA MET A 480 -11.58 10.12 2.04
C MET A 480 -11.26 10.02 3.53
N SER A 481 -12.03 10.67 4.39
CA SER A 481 -11.79 10.69 5.84
C SER A 481 -12.37 9.46 6.54
N VAL A 482 -13.66 9.25 6.38
CA VAL A 482 -14.43 8.22 7.12
C VAL A 482 -14.87 7.05 6.24
N GLY A 483 -14.51 7.05 4.97
CA GLY A 483 -15.02 6.08 4.01
C GLY A 483 -16.52 6.27 3.77
N ARG A 484 -17.20 5.19 3.39
CA ARG A 484 -18.68 5.17 3.29
C ARG A 484 -19.31 4.76 4.60
N VAL A 485 -18.98 5.45 5.66
CA VAL A 485 -19.62 5.23 6.96
C VAL A 485 -21.03 5.80 6.91
N THR A 486 -21.99 4.96 7.16
CA THR A 486 -23.39 5.34 7.39
C THR A 486 -23.71 5.16 8.88
N LEU A 487 -24.79 5.75 9.36
CA LEU A 487 -25.25 5.54 10.73
C LEU A 487 -25.41 4.05 11.11
N TRP A 488 -25.45 3.17 10.12
CA TRP A 488 -25.68 1.74 10.28
C TRP A 488 -24.44 0.87 10.24
N ASN A 489 -23.31 1.37 9.72
CA ASN A 489 -22.08 0.61 9.60
C ASN A 489 -20.88 1.23 10.33
N TYR A 490 -21.11 2.25 11.17
CA TYR A 490 -20.04 2.92 11.91
C TYR A 490 -19.30 1.98 12.88
N GLN A 491 -19.98 0.97 13.41
CA GLN A 491 -19.40 -0.07 14.28
C GLN A 491 -18.48 -1.06 13.55
N LYS A 492 -18.40 -1.01 12.21
CA LYS A 492 -17.60 -1.93 11.37
C LYS A 492 -16.65 -1.18 10.42
N TYR A 493 -16.25 0.02 10.78
CA TYR A 493 -15.30 0.81 9.98
C TYR A 493 -13.92 0.17 9.86
N GLU A 494 -13.56 -0.77 10.72
CA GLU A 494 -12.33 -1.57 10.66
C GLU A 494 -12.07 -2.18 9.29
N ASN A 495 -13.12 -2.48 8.55
CA ASN A 495 -13.05 -3.05 7.21
C ASN A 495 -13.00 -2.01 6.08
N VAL A 496 -13.01 -0.71 6.40
CA VAL A 496 -13.03 0.37 5.42
C VAL A 496 -11.68 1.05 5.34
N HIS A 497 -11.02 0.95 4.19
CA HIS A 497 -9.77 1.66 3.93
C HIS A 497 -10.05 3.17 3.77
N CYS A 498 -10.03 3.90 4.86
CA CYS A 498 -10.15 5.35 4.92
C CYS A 498 -9.05 5.94 5.80
N TRP A 499 -8.99 7.26 5.87
CA TRP A 499 -7.96 7.94 6.66
C TRP A 499 -8.08 7.62 8.15
N LEU A 500 -9.29 7.62 8.71
CA LEU A 500 -9.52 7.30 10.13
C LEU A 500 -9.10 5.86 10.48
N SER A 501 -9.42 4.89 9.62
CA SER A 501 -9.00 3.50 9.84
C SER A 501 -7.49 3.28 9.71
N ALA A 502 -6.81 4.14 8.96
CA ALA A 502 -5.35 4.11 8.84
C ALA A 502 -4.63 4.78 10.04
N PHE A 503 -5.32 5.66 10.77
CA PHE A 503 -4.76 6.41 11.88
C PHE A 503 -5.59 6.33 13.18
N PRO A 504 -5.98 5.13 13.66
CA PRO A 504 -6.78 4.98 14.87
C PRO A 504 -6.00 5.25 16.17
N LEU A 505 -4.66 5.27 16.12
CA LEU A 505 -3.81 5.50 17.29
C LEU A 505 -3.67 6.97 17.67
N LEU A 506 -4.26 7.90 16.91
CA LEU A 506 -4.25 9.31 17.27
C LEU A 506 -5.05 9.52 18.55
N ASP A 507 -4.40 10.08 19.55
CA ASP A 507 -5.00 10.50 20.80
C ASP A 507 -5.51 11.96 20.76
N LYS A 508 -6.05 12.45 21.88
CA LYS A 508 -6.57 13.81 21.99
C LYS A 508 -5.49 14.86 22.29
N ASN A 509 -4.22 14.56 22.04
CA ASN A 509 -3.15 15.54 22.26
C ASN A 509 -3.32 16.76 21.34
N LYS A 510 -2.74 17.88 21.78
CA LYS A 510 -2.84 19.17 21.06
C LYS A 510 -2.37 19.11 19.60
N TRP A 511 -1.36 18.30 19.31
CA TRP A 511 -0.74 18.16 17.97
C TRP A 511 -1.65 17.41 17.00
N ALA A 512 -2.20 16.27 17.41
CA ALA A 512 -3.12 15.48 16.60
C ALA A 512 -4.42 16.26 16.34
N VAL A 513 -4.97 16.92 17.38
CA VAL A 513 -6.17 17.76 17.25
C VAL A 513 -5.94 18.92 16.29
N ALA A 514 -4.78 19.59 16.37
CA ALA A 514 -4.41 20.66 15.44
C ALA A 514 -4.34 20.19 13.98
N GLN A 515 -3.75 19.00 13.73
CA GLN A 515 -3.71 18.41 12.39
C GLN A 515 -5.12 18.09 11.86
N LEU A 516 -5.98 17.48 12.68
CA LEU A 516 -7.35 17.14 12.29
C LEU A 516 -8.17 18.39 11.95
N LYS A 517 -8.10 19.44 12.81
CA LYS A 517 -8.72 20.74 12.55
C LYS A 517 -8.14 21.42 11.30
N GLY A 518 -6.83 21.25 11.05
CA GLY A 518 -6.18 21.76 9.85
C GLY A 518 -6.71 21.12 8.57
N MET A 519 -6.95 19.81 8.57
CA MET A 519 -7.54 19.10 7.43
C MET A 519 -9.00 19.52 7.18
N ASP A 520 -9.79 19.77 8.23
CA ASP A 520 -11.15 20.26 8.09
C ASP A 520 -11.17 21.70 7.52
N ARG A 521 -10.30 22.60 8.00
CA ARG A 521 -10.15 23.95 7.45
C ARG A 521 -9.74 23.93 5.98
N HIS A 522 -8.77 23.12 5.62
CA HIS A 522 -8.33 22.99 4.23
C HIS A 522 -9.45 22.47 3.32
N ARG A 523 -10.24 21.51 3.78
CA ARG A 523 -11.44 21.04 3.06
C ARG A 523 -12.42 22.18 2.77
N GLU A 524 -12.74 22.98 3.77
CA GLU A 524 -13.66 24.10 3.60
C GLU A 524 -13.10 25.14 2.63
N GLN A 525 -11.79 25.43 2.71
CA GLN A 525 -11.12 26.33 1.77
C GLN A 525 -11.22 25.83 0.32
N GLU A 526 -10.98 24.54 0.08
CA GLU A 526 -11.09 23.96 -1.26
C GLU A 526 -12.53 23.96 -1.78
N LEU A 527 -13.52 23.72 -0.93
CA LEU A 527 -14.94 23.84 -1.30
C LEU A 527 -15.33 25.28 -1.60
N TYR A 528 -14.87 26.26 -0.82
CA TYR A 528 -15.09 27.67 -1.07
C TYR A 528 -14.47 28.11 -2.41
N ARG A 529 -13.23 27.71 -2.70
CA ARG A 529 -12.60 27.96 -4.01
C ARG A 529 -13.41 27.35 -5.15
N ALA A 530 -13.94 26.13 -4.95
CA ALA A 530 -14.81 25.50 -5.94
C ALA A 530 -16.09 26.29 -6.19
N ILE A 531 -16.72 26.83 -5.16
CA ILE A 531 -17.91 27.70 -5.28
C ILE A 531 -17.56 28.92 -6.13
N LYS A 532 -16.50 29.65 -5.75
CA LYS A 532 -16.05 30.86 -6.47
C LYS A 532 -15.67 30.59 -7.93
N PHE A 533 -15.12 29.42 -8.22
CA PHE A 533 -14.85 29.03 -9.59
C PHE A 533 -16.13 28.74 -10.38
N LEU A 534 -17.06 27.99 -9.79
CA LEU A 534 -18.31 27.60 -10.43
C LEU A 534 -19.28 28.79 -10.63
N GLU A 535 -19.23 29.79 -9.77
CA GLU A 535 -20.01 31.05 -9.92
C GLU A 535 -19.55 31.86 -11.15
N LYS A 536 -18.29 31.72 -11.58
CA LYS A 536 -17.74 32.40 -12.77
C LYS A 536 -18.04 31.69 -14.09
N ILE A 537 -18.54 30.46 -14.03
CA ILE A 537 -18.89 29.68 -15.22
C ILE A 537 -20.40 29.62 -15.34
N ASP A 538 -20.92 29.71 -16.56
CA ASP A 538 -22.36 29.59 -16.82
C ASP A 538 -22.82 28.15 -16.51
N CYS A 539 -23.19 27.95 -15.25
CA CYS A 539 -23.75 26.67 -14.79
C CYS A 539 -25.26 26.68 -14.90
N PRO A 540 -25.91 25.60 -15.30
CA PRO A 540 -27.37 25.50 -15.34
C PRO A 540 -27.97 25.88 -13.98
N LYS A 541 -28.79 26.91 -13.94
CA LYS A 541 -29.68 27.17 -12.81
C LYS A 541 -30.58 25.94 -12.68
N ARG A 542 -30.79 25.45 -11.46
CA ARG A 542 -31.58 24.28 -11.07
C ARG A 542 -32.49 23.72 -12.17
N SER A 543 -32.33 22.47 -12.55
CA SER A 543 -33.37 21.77 -13.30
C SER A 543 -34.64 21.81 -12.44
N LYS A 544 -35.75 22.27 -13.00
CA LYS A 544 -37.08 22.18 -12.40
C LYS A 544 -37.41 20.69 -12.24
N ASN A 545 -36.91 20.04 -11.20
CA ASN A 545 -37.39 18.71 -10.84
C ASN A 545 -38.81 18.89 -10.30
N LYS A 546 -39.74 18.26 -10.97
CA LYS A 546 -41.10 18.02 -10.51
C LYS A 546 -41.06 17.49 -9.07
N ALA A 547 -41.73 18.14 -8.16
CA ALA A 547 -41.88 17.92 -6.74
C ALA A 547 -40.89 18.71 -5.86
N GLY A 548 -41.46 19.66 -5.14
CA GLY A 548 -40.82 20.61 -4.24
C GLY A 548 -40.20 20.06 -2.97
N VAL A 549 -39.54 18.96 -3.03
CA VAL A 549 -38.74 18.46 -1.91
C VAL A 549 -37.42 19.19 -1.94
N ARG A 550 -37.26 20.23 -1.12
CA ARG A 550 -35.96 20.73 -0.69
C ARG A 550 -35.22 19.53 -0.10
N ARG A 551 -34.29 18.90 -0.86
CA ARG A 551 -33.33 17.98 -0.25
C ARG A 551 -32.61 18.81 0.81
N LYS A 552 -32.80 18.44 2.11
CA LYS A 552 -32.04 18.99 3.21
C LYS A 552 -30.59 18.94 2.83
N GLU A 553 -29.89 20.07 2.86
CA GLU A 553 -28.44 20.08 2.72
C GLU A 553 -27.88 19.19 3.82
N HIS A 554 -27.27 18.09 3.46
CA HIS A 554 -26.63 17.25 4.44
C HIS A 554 -25.36 17.97 4.91
N TYR A 555 -25.45 18.58 6.08
CA TYR A 555 -24.30 19.12 6.77
C TYR A 555 -23.50 17.94 7.37
N TYR A 556 -22.36 17.64 6.76
CA TYR A 556 -21.50 16.56 7.20
C TYR A 556 -20.50 16.97 8.29
N GLY A 557 -20.63 18.17 8.86
CA GLY A 557 -19.81 18.65 9.96
C GLY A 557 -18.30 18.62 9.68
N LYS A 558 -17.53 18.45 10.73
CA LYS A 558 -16.06 18.39 10.70
C LYS A 558 -15.60 16.93 10.48
N ALA A 559 -15.48 16.53 9.23
CA ALA A 559 -15.29 15.12 8.85
C ALA A 559 -14.03 14.45 9.42
N PHE A 560 -12.97 15.19 9.68
CA PHE A 560 -11.73 14.64 10.27
C PHE A 560 -11.71 14.76 11.78
N SER A 561 -12.04 15.93 12.36
CA SER A 561 -11.92 16.14 13.79
C SER A 561 -13.11 15.61 14.58
N TYR A 562 -14.33 15.81 14.10
CA TYR A 562 -15.54 15.42 14.82
C TYR A 562 -15.84 13.91 14.71
N TYR A 563 -15.87 13.38 13.48
CA TYR A 563 -16.20 11.96 13.30
C TYR A 563 -15.13 11.03 13.87
N GLY A 564 -13.84 11.39 13.80
CA GLY A 564 -12.78 10.63 14.45
C GLY A 564 -12.95 10.54 15.96
N GLN A 565 -13.42 11.61 16.60
CA GLN A 565 -13.70 11.61 18.04
C GLN A 565 -14.97 10.83 18.40
N ALA A 566 -16.01 10.90 17.59
CA ALA A 566 -17.25 10.17 17.80
C ALA A 566 -17.05 8.66 17.68
N LEU A 567 -16.26 8.21 16.69
CA LEU A 567 -15.94 6.79 16.50
C LEU A 567 -15.12 6.22 17.67
N LYS A 568 -14.18 6.99 18.23
CA LYS A 568 -13.40 6.57 19.41
C LYS A 568 -14.24 6.47 20.70
N LYS A 569 -15.34 7.23 20.83
CA LYS A 569 -16.24 7.13 22.00
C LYS A 569 -17.05 5.85 22.03
N ILE A 570 -17.14 5.15 20.93
CA ILE A 570 -17.96 3.92 20.78
C ILE A 570 -17.11 2.67 21.05
N GLU A 571 -15.77 2.81 21.01
CA GLU A 571 -14.82 1.71 21.31
C GLU A 571 -14.49 1.59 22.81
N ASN A 572 -14.87 2.56 23.63
CA ASN A 572 -14.76 2.55 25.10
C ASN A 572 -16.15 2.27 25.72
#